data_8a368684bedb3edd44286207225ba9c2
#
_entry.id   8a368684bedb3edd44286207225ba9c2
#
_cell.length_a   1.000
_cell.length_b   1.000
_cell.length_c   1.000
_cell.angle_alpha   90.00
_cell.angle_beta   90.00
_cell.angle_gamma   90.00
#
_symmetry.space_group_name_H-M   'P 1'
#
loop_
_entity.id
_entity.type
_entity.pdbx_description
1 polymer ?
#
loop_
_entity_poly.entity_id
_entity_poly.type
_entity_poly.pdbx_seq_one_letter_code
_entity_poly.pdbx_strand_id
1 'polypeptide(L)'
;MSAKSILMLVGEFSEEYEIFVFQQAFEAVGHKVEVVCPETKAGFQLATSVHDFGPDLMTWSEHRGHNQEITKDFDAVDTADYDAVYVAGGRGPEYIRTYPRVLEILR
;
A
#
# COMPACT_ATOMS: atom_id res chain seq x y z
N MET A 1 6.24 -15.30 19.51
CA MET A 1 5.28 -15.13 18.42
C MET A 1 6.01 -15.23 17.09
N SER A 2 5.49 -16.05 16.18
CA SER A 2 6.14 -16.19 14.87
C SER A 2 5.92 -14.94 14.02
N ALA A 3 6.94 -14.57 13.27
CA ALA A 3 6.82 -13.50 12.30
C ALA A 3 5.83 -13.88 11.18
N LYS A 4 5.04 -12.93 10.75
CA LYS A 4 4.10 -13.10 9.65
C LYS A 4 4.54 -12.31 8.44
N SER A 5 4.12 -12.74 7.26
CA SER A 5 4.39 -12.03 6.02
C SER A 5 3.09 -11.40 5.51
N ILE A 6 3.13 -10.10 5.29
CA ILE A 6 1.97 -9.31 4.88
C ILE A 6 2.24 -8.72 3.50
N LEU A 7 1.28 -8.89 2.59
CA LEU A 7 1.33 -8.26 1.28
C LEU A 7 0.50 -6.97 1.34
N MET A 8 1.13 -5.83 1.07
CA MET A 8 0.45 -4.54 0.99
C MET A 8 0.27 -4.14 -0.46
N LEU A 9 -0.97 -3.96 -0.87
CA LEU A 9 -1.32 -3.47 -2.21
C LEU A 9 -1.50 -1.96 -2.15
N VAL A 10 -0.74 -1.24 -2.98
CA VAL A 10 -0.82 0.21 -3.08
C VAL A 10 -1.00 0.62 -4.54
N GLY A 11 -1.54 1.82 -4.74
CA GLY A 11 -1.59 2.47 -6.03
C GLY A 11 -1.06 3.88 -5.88
N GLU A 12 -0.78 4.54 -6.99
CA GLU A 12 -0.34 5.93 -6.96
C GLU A 12 -1.33 6.78 -6.16
N PHE A 13 -0.81 7.64 -5.31
CA PHE A 13 -1.57 8.50 -4.40
C PHE A 13 -2.42 7.74 -3.38
N SER A 14 -2.00 6.54 -2.98
CA SER A 14 -2.51 5.91 -1.77
C SER A 14 -2.18 6.80 -0.55
N GLU A 15 -3.00 6.71 0.48
CA GLU A 15 -2.86 7.55 1.68
C GLU A 15 -1.56 7.22 2.44
N GLU A 16 -0.70 8.24 2.60
CA GLU A 16 0.60 8.08 3.24
C GLU A 16 0.52 7.51 4.65
N TYR A 17 -0.40 8.04 5.46
CA TYR A 17 -0.58 7.60 6.83
C TYR A 17 -0.91 6.10 6.90
N GLU A 18 -1.82 5.64 6.04
CA GLU A 18 -2.25 4.25 6.04
C GLU A 18 -1.15 3.30 5.57
N ILE A 19 -0.24 3.77 4.71
CA ILE A 19 0.91 2.98 4.28
C ILE A 19 1.96 2.92 5.39
N PHE A 20 2.48 4.08 5.80
CA PHE A 20 3.68 4.12 6.64
C PHE A 20 3.40 3.71 8.08
N VAL A 21 2.28 4.11 8.66
CA VAL A 21 1.96 3.73 10.03
C VAL A 21 1.76 2.21 10.13
N PHE A 22 1.04 1.63 9.19
CA PHE A 22 0.83 0.18 9.13
C PHE A 22 2.18 -0.54 8.98
N GLN A 23 2.97 -0.14 7.99
CA GLN A 23 4.24 -0.77 7.70
C GLN A 23 5.18 -0.71 8.90
N GLN A 24 5.34 0.48 9.47
CA GLN A 24 6.24 0.69 10.60
C GLN A 24 5.80 -0.08 11.83
N ALA A 25 4.50 -0.08 12.12
CA ALA A 25 3.97 -0.77 13.30
C ALA A 25 4.19 -2.29 13.22
N PHE A 26 3.91 -2.89 12.06
CA PHE A 26 4.07 -4.33 11.89
C PHE A 26 5.52 -4.75 11.82
N GLU A 27 6.37 -3.95 11.16
CA GLU A 27 7.80 -4.24 11.12
C GLU A 27 8.45 -4.08 12.51
N ALA A 28 7.98 -3.13 13.31
CA ALA A 28 8.50 -2.93 14.66
C ALA A 28 8.28 -4.12 15.57
N VAL A 29 7.22 -4.90 15.35
CA VAL A 29 6.95 -6.11 16.13
C VAL A 29 7.44 -7.39 15.44
N GLY A 30 8.23 -7.25 14.37
CA GLY A 30 8.94 -8.36 13.76
C GLY A 30 8.26 -9.01 12.56
N HIS A 31 7.15 -8.46 12.06
CA HIS A 31 6.52 -8.97 10.85
C HIS A 31 7.18 -8.39 9.60
N LYS A 32 7.05 -9.10 8.48
CA LYS A 32 7.55 -8.64 7.20
C LYS A 32 6.40 -8.03 6.39
N VAL A 33 6.62 -6.86 5.81
CA VAL A 33 5.64 -6.19 4.94
C VAL A 33 6.27 -6.00 3.57
N GLU A 34 5.69 -6.63 2.54
CA GLU A 34 6.06 -6.41 1.14
C GLU A 34 5.06 -5.45 0.52
N VAL A 35 5.55 -4.43 -0.17
CA VAL A 35 4.72 -3.41 -0.79
C VAL A 35 4.78 -3.57 -2.30
N VAL A 36 3.62 -3.76 -2.92
CA VAL A 36 3.52 -3.97 -4.37
C VAL A 36 2.47 -3.06 -4.98
N CYS A 37 2.67 -2.75 -6.25
CA CYS A 37 1.74 -1.94 -7.05
C CYS A 37 1.64 -2.57 -8.44
N PRO A 38 0.44 -2.70 -9.03
CA PRO A 38 0.31 -3.24 -10.40
C PRO A 38 1.24 -2.56 -11.39
N GLU A 39 1.81 -3.34 -12.28
CA GLU A 39 2.71 -2.90 -13.35
C GLU A 39 3.98 -2.21 -12.85
N THR A 40 4.38 -2.47 -11.62
CA THR A 40 5.51 -1.78 -10.98
C THR A 40 6.50 -2.80 -10.45
N LYS A 41 7.78 -2.46 -10.57
CA LYS A 41 8.89 -3.32 -10.13
C LYS A 41 9.51 -2.82 -8.84
N ALA A 42 10.19 -3.73 -8.15
CA ALA A 42 10.92 -3.40 -6.93
C ALA A 42 11.90 -2.25 -7.17
N GLY A 43 12.01 -1.36 -6.21
CA GLY A 43 12.87 -0.19 -6.27
C GLY A 43 12.20 1.07 -6.77
N PHE A 44 11.02 0.96 -7.38
CA PHE A 44 10.28 2.14 -7.83
C PHE A 44 9.81 2.97 -6.63
N GLN A 45 9.90 4.30 -6.75
CA GLN A 45 9.45 5.23 -5.72
C GLN A 45 8.05 5.74 -6.07
N LEU A 46 7.04 5.21 -5.40
CA LEU A 46 5.64 5.52 -5.68
C LEU A 46 5.21 6.75 -4.92
N ALA A 47 4.54 7.69 -5.59
CA ALA A 47 3.98 8.87 -4.93
C ALA A 47 2.80 8.49 -4.03
N THR A 48 2.76 9.10 -2.84
CA THR A 48 1.65 8.95 -1.90
C THR A 48 0.93 10.27 -1.73
N SER A 49 -0.15 10.28 -0.95
CA SER A 49 -0.92 11.49 -0.68
C SER A 49 -1.11 11.71 0.81
N VAL A 50 -1.24 12.98 1.18
CA VAL A 50 -1.60 13.42 2.53
C VAL A 50 -2.92 14.17 2.44
N HIS A 51 -3.87 13.83 3.29
CA HIS A 51 -5.17 14.49 3.34
C HIS A 51 -5.22 15.47 4.51
N ASP A 52 -5.59 16.71 4.22
CA ASP A 52 -5.70 17.77 5.21
C ASP A 52 -7.18 18.03 5.50
N PHE A 53 -7.56 17.89 6.77
CA PHE A 53 -8.94 18.05 7.25
C PHE A 53 -9.11 19.36 8.01
N GLY A 54 -8.63 20.48 7.48
CA GLY A 54 -8.70 21.78 8.14
C GLY A 54 -10.11 22.09 8.67
N PRO A 55 -10.20 22.88 9.76
CA PRO A 55 -11.48 23.13 10.44
C PRO A 55 -12.50 23.90 9.59
N ASP A 56 -12.03 24.62 8.58
CA ASP A 56 -12.88 25.42 7.70
C ASP A 56 -13.32 24.65 6.45
N LEU A 57 -12.98 23.36 6.35
CA LEU A 57 -13.27 22.57 5.17
C LEU A 57 -14.46 21.64 5.42
N MET A 58 -15.35 21.54 4.45
CA MET A 58 -16.44 20.56 4.49
C MET A 58 -15.96 19.18 4.06
N THR A 59 -14.80 19.11 3.47
CA THR A 59 -14.13 17.89 3.06
C THR A 59 -12.65 18.05 3.29
N TRP A 60 -11.82 17.34 2.59
CA TRP A 60 -10.35 17.41 2.77
C TRP A 60 -9.68 17.90 1.49
N SER A 61 -8.48 18.45 1.65
CA SER A 61 -7.59 18.71 0.52
C SER A 61 -6.53 17.62 0.47
N GLU A 62 -5.99 17.38 -0.71
CA GLU A 62 -4.97 16.36 -0.94
C GLU A 62 -3.65 17.03 -1.30
N HIS A 63 -2.57 16.61 -0.65
CA HIS A 63 -1.21 17.04 -0.96
C HIS A 63 -0.36 15.82 -1.25
N ARG A 64 0.71 16.00 -2.01
CA ARG A 64 1.65 14.91 -2.24
C ARG A 64 2.41 14.58 -0.96
N GLY A 65 2.45 13.30 -0.60
CA GLY A 65 3.22 12.81 0.53
C GLY A 65 4.61 12.35 0.13
N HIS A 66 5.28 11.65 1.04
CA HIS A 66 6.57 11.03 0.79
C HIS A 66 6.41 9.86 -0.18
N ASN A 67 7.48 9.56 -0.91
CA ASN A 67 7.46 8.39 -1.78
C ASN A 67 7.56 7.10 -0.97
N GLN A 68 6.83 6.08 -1.42
CA GLN A 68 6.93 4.73 -0.88
C GLN A 68 7.72 3.87 -1.84
N GLU A 69 8.76 3.21 -1.35
CA GLU A 69 9.50 2.26 -2.17
C GLU A 69 8.69 0.99 -2.38
N ILE A 70 8.60 0.55 -3.62
CA ILE A 70 8.01 -0.74 -3.96
C ILE A 70 9.07 -1.81 -3.70
N THR A 71 8.73 -2.80 -2.89
CA THR A 71 9.72 -3.77 -2.41
C THR A 71 9.80 -5.05 -3.24
N LYS A 72 8.79 -5.31 -4.07
CA LYS A 72 8.74 -6.52 -4.87
C LYS A 72 8.03 -6.25 -6.19
N ASP A 73 8.46 -6.94 -7.25
CA ASP A 73 7.78 -6.88 -8.55
C ASP A 73 6.37 -7.43 -8.41
N PHE A 74 5.39 -6.70 -8.92
CA PHE A 74 3.99 -7.14 -8.84
C PHE A 74 3.79 -8.50 -9.50
N ASP A 75 4.44 -8.71 -10.66
CA ASP A 75 4.30 -9.95 -11.42
C ASP A 75 4.94 -11.15 -10.72
N ALA A 76 5.77 -10.93 -9.71
CA ALA A 76 6.42 -12.00 -8.95
C ALA A 76 5.65 -12.40 -7.68
N VAL A 77 4.48 -11.81 -7.44
CA VAL A 77 3.68 -12.10 -6.24
C VAL A 77 3.08 -13.49 -6.32
N ASP A 78 3.33 -14.29 -5.29
CA ASP A 78 2.67 -15.57 -5.07
C ASP A 78 1.95 -15.49 -3.73
N THR A 79 0.63 -15.61 -3.76
CA THR A 79 -0.20 -15.47 -2.56
C THR A 79 0.11 -16.51 -1.48
N ALA A 80 0.69 -17.64 -1.86
CA ALA A 80 1.07 -18.67 -0.90
C ALA A 80 2.19 -18.21 0.05
N ASP A 81 2.92 -17.15 -0.31
CA ASP A 81 4.03 -16.63 0.49
C ASP A 81 3.56 -15.69 1.61
N TYR A 82 2.28 -15.36 1.69
CA TYR A 82 1.78 -14.34 2.61
C TYR A 82 0.69 -14.88 3.53
N ASP A 83 0.67 -14.35 4.74
CA ASP A 83 -0.32 -14.68 5.76
C ASP A 83 -1.54 -13.75 5.70
N ALA A 84 -1.35 -12.55 5.17
CA ALA A 84 -2.42 -11.54 5.09
C ALA A 84 -2.18 -10.59 3.94
N VAL A 85 -3.26 -9.93 3.51
CA VAL A 85 -3.22 -8.88 2.49
C VAL A 85 -3.84 -7.62 3.08
N TYR A 86 -3.16 -6.49 2.88
CA TYR A 86 -3.63 -5.18 3.31
C TYR A 86 -3.70 -4.25 2.09
N VAL A 87 -4.80 -3.52 1.96
CA VAL A 87 -4.97 -2.54 0.88
C VAL A 87 -4.99 -1.14 1.50
N ALA A 88 -4.00 -0.31 1.15
CA ALA A 88 -3.94 1.06 1.63
C ALA A 88 -5.05 1.89 1.00
N GLY A 89 -5.63 2.80 1.77
CA GLY A 89 -6.71 3.67 1.32
C GLY A 89 -6.24 4.85 0.46
N GLY A 90 -7.05 5.87 0.37
CA GLY A 90 -6.83 7.01 -0.50
C GLY A 90 -7.32 6.76 -1.92
N ARG A 91 -6.69 7.41 -2.92
CA ARG A 91 -7.08 7.22 -4.32
C ARG A 91 -6.50 5.96 -4.97
N GLY A 92 -5.47 5.37 -4.34
CA GLY A 92 -4.83 4.18 -4.89
C GLY A 92 -5.80 3.07 -5.28
N PRO A 93 -6.72 2.65 -4.39
CA PRO A 93 -7.69 1.59 -4.71
C PRO A 93 -8.56 1.86 -5.92
N GLU A 94 -8.84 3.11 -6.23
CA GLU A 94 -9.64 3.47 -7.41
C GLU A 94 -8.97 3.00 -8.71
N TYR A 95 -7.65 2.99 -8.73
CA TYR A 95 -6.89 2.55 -9.89
C TYR A 95 -6.63 1.06 -9.87
N ILE A 96 -6.12 0.54 -8.74
CA ILE A 96 -5.68 -0.85 -8.68
C ILE A 96 -6.85 -1.84 -8.77
N ARG A 97 -8.05 -1.46 -8.39
CA ARG A 97 -9.24 -2.32 -8.47
C ARG A 97 -9.59 -2.71 -9.91
N THR A 98 -9.04 -2.01 -10.89
CA THR A 98 -9.29 -2.32 -12.31
C THR A 98 -8.40 -3.46 -12.83
N TYR A 99 -7.42 -3.90 -12.06
CA TYR A 99 -6.50 -4.96 -12.47
C TYR A 99 -7.03 -6.32 -12.04
N PRO A 100 -7.27 -7.26 -12.98
CA PRO A 100 -7.80 -8.58 -12.63
C PRO A 100 -6.96 -9.32 -11.60
N ARG A 101 -5.62 -9.19 -11.67
CA ARG A 101 -4.73 -9.86 -10.71
C ARG A 101 -4.92 -9.35 -9.28
N VAL A 102 -5.25 -8.06 -9.10
CA VAL A 102 -5.55 -7.51 -7.77
C VAL A 102 -6.79 -8.19 -7.20
N LEU A 103 -7.85 -8.29 -7.99
CA LEU A 103 -9.09 -8.96 -7.56
C LEU A 103 -8.85 -10.43 -7.24
N GLU A 104 -8.02 -11.09 -8.02
CA GLU A 104 -7.65 -12.49 -7.79
C GLU A 104 -6.91 -12.66 -6.46
N ILE A 105 -5.96 -11.76 -6.15
CA ILE A 105 -5.21 -11.80 -4.89
C ILE A 105 -6.15 -11.65 -3.68
N LEU A 106 -7.19 -10.83 -3.81
CA LEU A 106 -8.12 -10.53 -2.71
C LEU A 106 -9.19 -11.60 -2.49
N ARG A 107 -9.27 -12.59 -3.33
CA ARG A 107 -10.26 -13.67 -3.20
C ARG A 107 -9.84 -14.79 -2.27
#